data_9ec102fd7000ccbd2aa389972174bfc3
#
_entry.id   9ec102fd7000ccbd2aa389972174bfc3
#
_cell.length_a   1.000
_cell.length_b   1.000
_cell.length_c   1.000
_cell.angle_alpha   90.00
_cell.angle_beta   90.00
_cell.angle_gamma   90.00
#
_symmetry.space_group_name_H-M   'P 1'
#
loop_
_entity.id
_entity.type
_entity.pdbx_description
1 polymer ?
#
loop_
_entity_poly.entity_id
_entity_poly.type
_entity_poly.pdbx_seq_one_letter_code
_entity_poly.pdbx_strand_id
1 'polypeptide(L)'
;DIALDEGMEQLLTAAGSDRGRPVEAVCRELIKALVPNEATDDIALLAMERLPVRADLFRFTMPAEPAELARMRRALAAWLRGVGVGPAEVNDLVLASAEACSNAIRHAYGPSAGTVEVEAYRDDGAIELVVRDFGRWRQRRGRGGGRGLALIEALTPSMHIERGESGTVVTMRRTVRGSVSV
;
A
#
# COMPACT_ATOMS: atom_id res chain seq x y z
N ASP A 1 33.30 -27.93 0.83
CA ASP A 1 33.10 -27.08 2.03
C ASP A 1 33.62 -25.69 1.71
N ILE A 2 32.73 -24.73 1.61
CA ILE A 2 33.06 -23.30 1.50
C ILE A 2 33.48 -22.87 2.93
N ALA A 3 34.61 -22.22 3.08
CA ALA A 3 35.01 -21.68 4.38
C ALA A 3 33.96 -20.68 4.87
N LEU A 4 33.67 -20.66 6.19
CA LEU A 4 32.65 -19.83 6.78
C LEU A 4 32.76 -18.35 6.38
N ASP A 5 33.98 -17.83 6.29
CA ASP A 5 34.28 -16.45 5.91
C ASP A 5 33.89 -16.17 4.44
N GLU A 6 34.15 -17.11 3.54
CA GLU A 6 33.79 -16.98 2.12
C GLU A 6 32.28 -17.04 1.90
N GLY A 7 31.56 -17.90 2.64
CA GLY A 7 30.11 -17.96 2.65
C GLY A 7 29.47 -16.68 3.19
N MET A 8 30.06 -16.05 4.20
CA MET A 8 29.61 -14.79 4.75
C MET A 8 29.80 -13.63 3.77
N GLU A 9 30.93 -13.56 3.06
CA GLU A 9 31.17 -12.54 2.02
C GLU A 9 30.19 -12.68 0.85
N GLN A 10 29.90 -13.90 0.42
CA GLN A 10 28.90 -14.17 -0.62
C GLN A 10 27.50 -13.73 -0.18
N LEU A 11 27.12 -14.01 1.06
CA LEU A 11 25.83 -13.59 1.63
C LEU A 11 25.72 -12.06 1.70
N LEU A 12 26.76 -11.37 2.18
CA LEU A 12 26.79 -9.91 2.25
C LEU A 12 26.75 -9.26 0.87
N THR A 13 27.43 -9.83 -0.10
CA THR A 13 27.44 -9.36 -1.49
C THR A 13 26.07 -9.53 -2.14
N ALA A 14 25.44 -10.69 -1.97
CA ALA A 14 24.13 -10.98 -2.50
C ALA A 14 23.01 -10.16 -1.81
N ALA A 15 23.12 -9.90 -0.50
CA ALA A 15 22.15 -9.11 0.26
C ALA A 15 22.31 -7.59 0.06
N GLY A 16 23.54 -7.12 -0.26
CA GLY A 16 23.87 -5.68 -0.31
C GLY A 16 23.26 -4.91 -1.49
N SER A 17 22.80 -5.59 -2.54
CA SER A 17 22.29 -4.97 -3.78
C SER A 17 20.78 -4.69 -3.76
N ASP A 18 20.05 -5.02 -2.69
CA ASP A 18 18.59 -5.17 -2.73
C ASP A 18 17.78 -4.18 -1.88
N ARG A 19 18.19 -2.91 -1.86
CA ARG A 19 17.38 -1.89 -1.17
C ARG A 19 16.05 -1.65 -1.87
N GLY A 20 14.94 -1.96 -1.16
CA GLY A 20 13.57 -1.66 -1.61
C GLY A 20 12.85 -2.81 -2.34
N ARG A 21 13.42 -4.01 -2.34
CA ARG A 21 12.73 -5.21 -2.86
C ARG A 21 11.95 -5.94 -1.75
N PRO A 22 10.85 -6.62 -2.09
CA PRO A 22 10.12 -7.45 -1.13
C PRO A 22 11.01 -8.51 -0.49
N VAL A 23 10.90 -8.68 0.82
CA VAL A 23 11.72 -9.62 1.61
C VAL A 23 11.69 -11.04 1.05
N GLU A 24 10.54 -11.50 0.54
CA GLU A 24 10.38 -12.82 -0.06
C GLU A 24 11.21 -12.98 -1.35
N ALA A 25 11.34 -11.90 -2.13
CA ALA A 25 12.14 -11.93 -3.35
C ALA A 25 13.63 -11.99 -3.01
N VAL A 26 14.05 -11.24 -2.00
CA VAL A 26 15.43 -11.26 -1.48
C VAL A 26 15.78 -12.66 -0.94
N CYS A 27 14.91 -13.26 -0.11
CA CYS A 27 15.12 -14.61 0.41
C CYS A 27 15.27 -15.63 -0.72
N ARG A 28 14.43 -15.55 -1.74
CA ARG A 28 14.46 -16.50 -2.88
C ARG A 28 15.78 -16.42 -3.66
N GLU A 29 16.29 -15.21 -3.86
CA GLU A 29 17.55 -15.01 -4.57
C GLU A 29 18.75 -15.40 -3.73
N LEU A 30 18.74 -15.12 -2.44
CA LEU A 30 19.78 -15.57 -1.51
C LEU A 30 19.88 -17.10 -1.49
N ILE A 31 18.75 -17.82 -1.41
CA ILE A 31 18.75 -19.27 -1.46
C ILE A 31 19.34 -19.76 -2.80
N LYS A 32 18.96 -19.16 -3.91
CA LYS A 32 19.50 -19.54 -5.23
C LYS A 32 21.00 -19.27 -5.37
N ALA A 33 21.48 -18.20 -4.78
CA ALA A 33 22.89 -17.82 -4.87
C ALA A 33 23.80 -18.68 -3.97
N LEU A 34 23.30 -19.02 -2.76
CA LEU A 34 24.07 -19.73 -1.75
C LEU A 34 23.94 -21.25 -1.82
N VAL A 35 22.89 -21.75 -2.48
CA VAL A 35 22.60 -23.18 -2.63
C VAL A 35 22.43 -23.53 -4.11
N PRO A 36 23.53 -23.54 -4.89
CA PRO A 36 23.47 -23.76 -6.34
C PRO A 36 23.12 -25.21 -6.74
N ASN A 37 23.25 -26.15 -5.82
CA ASN A 37 22.97 -27.59 -6.02
C ASN A 37 21.87 -28.05 -5.07
N GLU A 38 21.39 -29.32 -5.22
CA GLU A 38 20.45 -29.91 -4.26
C GLU A 38 21.05 -29.87 -2.85
N ALA A 39 20.30 -29.27 -1.91
CA ALA A 39 20.70 -29.23 -0.51
C ALA A 39 20.75 -30.66 0.05
N THR A 40 21.83 -31.00 0.72
CA THR A 40 22.01 -32.28 1.38
C THR A 40 21.50 -32.29 2.83
N ASP A 41 21.07 -31.11 3.31
CA ASP A 41 20.56 -30.90 4.66
C ASP A 41 19.50 -29.80 4.67
N ASP A 42 18.77 -29.66 5.75
CA ASP A 42 17.72 -28.63 5.93
C ASP A 42 18.33 -27.23 5.94
N ILE A 43 17.69 -26.30 5.22
CA ILE A 43 18.11 -24.90 5.16
C ILE A 43 17.01 -24.04 5.74
N ALA A 44 17.37 -23.20 6.73
CA ALA A 44 16.49 -22.17 7.27
C ALA A 44 17.08 -20.79 7.00
N LEU A 45 16.29 -19.91 6.37
CA LEU A 45 16.61 -18.51 6.16
C LEU A 45 15.53 -17.63 6.79
N LEU A 46 15.94 -16.77 7.73
CA LEU A 46 15.07 -15.76 8.33
C LEU A 46 15.55 -14.38 7.88
N ALA A 47 14.69 -13.67 7.16
CA ALA A 47 14.92 -12.27 6.84
C ALA A 47 13.89 -11.40 7.57
N MET A 48 14.34 -10.30 8.16
CA MET A 48 13.49 -9.33 8.86
C MET A 48 13.69 -7.94 8.23
N GLU A 49 12.59 -7.36 7.80
CA GLU A 49 12.57 -5.96 7.36
C GLU A 49 12.16 -5.07 8.53
N ARG A 50 13.00 -4.09 8.85
CA ARG A 50 12.63 -3.03 9.77
C ARG A 50 11.80 -1.99 9.03
N LEU A 51 10.49 -2.10 9.11
CA LEU A 51 9.62 -1.02 8.67
C LEU A 51 9.79 0.19 9.59
N PRO A 52 9.92 1.41 9.05
CA PRO A 52 9.94 2.60 9.88
C PRO A 52 8.64 2.65 10.70
N VAL A 53 8.75 2.80 12.02
CA VAL A 53 7.59 3.12 12.85
C VAL A 53 7.14 4.51 12.43
N ARG A 54 6.06 4.58 11.65
CA ARG A 54 5.50 5.84 11.18
C ARG A 54 4.66 6.39 12.32
N ALA A 55 5.21 7.37 13.05
CA ALA A 55 4.52 8.05 14.14
C ALA A 55 3.21 8.71 13.67
N ASP A 56 3.12 9.03 12.38
CA ASP A 56 1.99 9.70 11.75
C ASP A 56 1.22 8.76 10.79
N LEU A 57 0.97 7.52 11.21
CA LEU A 57 0.15 6.59 10.44
C LEU A 57 -1.34 6.77 10.78
N PHE A 58 -2.13 7.13 9.78
CA PHE A 58 -3.58 7.01 9.82
C PHE A 58 -4.01 5.60 9.45
N ARG A 59 -4.88 4.99 10.23
CA ARG A 59 -5.51 3.71 9.91
C ARG A 59 -7.00 3.79 10.24
N PHE A 60 -7.83 3.38 9.28
CA PHE A 60 -9.27 3.36 9.42
C PHE A 60 -9.84 2.11 8.76
N THR A 61 -10.49 1.27 9.55
CA THR A 61 -11.15 0.05 9.08
C THR A 61 -12.65 0.25 9.20
N MET A 62 -13.40 -0.09 8.14
CA MET A 62 -14.85 0.08 8.12
C MET A 62 -15.55 -1.10 7.40
N PRO A 63 -16.80 -1.40 7.75
CA PRO A 63 -17.67 -2.22 6.92
C PRO A 63 -17.77 -1.66 5.50
N ALA A 64 -17.89 -2.52 4.51
CA ALA A 64 -18.06 -2.13 3.10
C ALA A 64 -19.47 -1.58 2.82
N GLU A 65 -19.87 -0.55 3.56
CA GLU A 65 -21.17 0.09 3.50
C GLU A 65 -21.07 1.57 3.11
N PRO A 66 -21.94 2.08 2.21
CA PRO A 66 -21.89 3.49 1.80
C PRO A 66 -22.06 4.49 2.94
N ALA A 67 -22.77 4.12 4.01
CA ALA A 67 -22.99 4.96 5.18
C ALA A 67 -21.67 5.31 5.92
N GLU A 68 -20.69 4.40 5.91
CA GLU A 68 -19.40 4.58 6.58
C GLU A 68 -18.47 5.59 5.87
N LEU A 69 -18.68 5.86 4.58
CA LEU A 69 -17.85 6.80 3.83
C LEU A 69 -17.80 8.20 4.43
N ALA A 70 -18.90 8.67 5.02
CA ALA A 70 -18.94 9.99 5.66
C ALA A 70 -18.06 10.05 6.91
N ARG A 71 -17.99 8.96 7.68
CA ARG A 71 -17.17 8.83 8.88
C ARG A 71 -15.68 8.76 8.51
N MET A 72 -15.34 7.94 7.52
CA MET A 72 -13.99 7.82 6.98
C MET A 72 -13.48 9.18 6.48
N ARG A 73 -14.25 9.89 5.64
CA ARG A 73 -13.88 11.22 5.12
C ARG A 73 -13.57 12.22 6.23
N ARG A 74 -14.39 12.28 7.28
CA ARG A 74 -14.15 13.20 8.43
C ARG A 74 -12.88 12.84 9.18
N ALA A 75 -12.65 11.54 9.43
CA ALA A 75 -11.46 11.08 10.15
C ALA A 75 -10.18 11.37 9.36
N LEU A 76 -10.17 11.04 8.05
CA LEU A 76 -9.02 11.30 7.18
C LEU A 76 -8.73 12.79 7.05
N ALA A 77 -9.78 13.63 6.87
CA ALA A 77 -9.61 15.07 6.78
C ALA A 77 -9.03 15.69 8.08
N ALA A 78 -9.44 15.18 9.23
CA ALA A 78 -8.90 15.64 10.52
C ALA A 78 -7.42 15.27 10.65
N TRP A 79 -7.05 14.04 10.31
CA TRP A 79 -5.67 13.59 10.35
C TRP A 79 -4.78 14.36 9.35
N LEU A 80 -5.21 14.53 8.10
CA LEU A 80 -4.46 15.28 7.07
C LEU A 80 -4.14 16.71 7.52
N ARG A 81 -5.12 17.40 8.14
CA ARG A 81 -4.89 18.73 8.73
C ARG A 81 -3.90 18.68 9.89
N GLY A 82 -4.00 17.66 10.73
CA GLY A 82 -3.09 17.44 11.87
C GLY A 82 -1.64 17.25 11.46
N VAL A 83 -1.40 16.63 10.30
CA VAL A 83 -0.04 16.48 9.74
C VAL A 83 0.38 17.63 8.81
N GLY A 84 -0.37 18.75 8.82
CA GLY A 84 -0.01 20.00 8.15
C GLY A 84 -0.25 20.00 6.63
N VAL A 85 -1.22 19.24 6.14
CA VAL A 85 -1.65 19.28 4.74
C VAL A 85 -2.57 20.47 4.50
N GLY A 86 -2.34 21.20 3.40
CA GLY A 86 -3.14 22.38 3.03
C GLY A 86 -4.59 22.04 2.66
N PRO A 87 -5.53 23.01 2.80
CA PRO A 87 -6.97 22.76 2.64
C PRO A 87 -7.34 22.20 1.26
N ALA A 88 -6.68 22.65 0.19
CA ALA A 88 -6.95 22.17 -1.17
C ALA A 88 -6.54 20.70 -1.32
N GLU A 89 -5.32 20.37 -0.89
CA GLU A 89 -4.80 19.00 -0.94
C GLU A 89 -5.60 18.06 -0.03
N VAL A 90 -6.09 18.53 1.14
CA VAL A 90 -6.99 17.76 2.01
C VAL A 90 -8.25 17.37 1.26
N ASN A 91 -8.90 18.31 0.57
CA ASN A 91 -10.12 18.04 -0.20
C ASN A 91 -9.86 17.01 -1.31
N ASP A 92 -8.78 17.18 -2.05
CA ASP A 92 -8.41 16.29 -3.15
C ASP A 92 -8.11 14.86 -2.66
N LEU A 93 -7.32 14.72 -1.60
CA LEU A 93 -6.96 13.42 -1.02
C LEU A 93 -8.18 12.71 -0.40
N VAL A 94 -9.05 13.44 0.28
CA VAL A 94 -10.30 12.89 0.83
C VAL A 94 -11.24 12.44 -0.28
N LEU A 95 -11.34 13.20 -1.38
CA LEU A 95 -12.17 12.84 -2.52
C LEU A 95 -11.64 11.60 -3.23
N ALA A 96 -10.34 11.53 -3.49
CA ALA A 96 -9.70 10.37 -4.10
C ALA A 96 -9.90 9.10 -3.26
N SER A 97 -9.66 9.19 -1.93
CA SER A 97 -9.89 8.06 -1.00
C SER A 97 -11.35 7.61 -0.98
N ALA A 98 -12.28 8.56 -0.93
CA ALA A 98 -13.71 8.25 -0.91
C ALA A 98 -14.16 7.54 -2.20
N GLU A 99 -13.62 7.93 -3.35
CA GLU A 99 -13.90 7.27 -4.62
C GLU A 99 -13.30 5.86 -4.67
N ALA A 100 -12.06 5.67 -4.17
CA ALA A 100 -11.45 4.35 -4.07
C ALA A 100 -12.26 3.43 -3.14
N CYS A 101 -12.67 3.90 -1.97
CA CYS A 101 -13.54 3.14 -1.05
C CYS A 101 -14.90 2.83 -1.67
N SER A 102 -15.52 3.79 -2.36
CA SER A 102 -16.78 3.61 -3.07
C SER A 102 -16.67 2.55 -4.17
N ASN A 103 -15.53 2.49 -4.86
CA ASN A 103 -15.24 1.46 -5.84
C ASN A 103 -15.10 0.08 -5.19
N ALA A 104 -14.39 -0.03 -4.07
CA ALA A 104 -14.29 -1.26 -3.30
C ALA A 104 -15.69 -1.77 -2.86
N ILE A 105 -16.51 -0.90 -2.27
CA ILE A 105 -17.87 -1.24 -1.82
C ILE A 105 -18.72 -1.74 -3.00
N ARG A 106 -18.67 -1.06 -4.13
CA ARG A 106 -19.54 -1.39 -5.29
C ARG A 106 -19.10 -2.61 -6.07
N HIS A 107 -17.79 -2.89 -6.12
CA HIS A 107 -17.23 -3.85 -7.07
C HIS A 107 -16.63 -5.10 -6.41
N ALA A 108 -16.14 -5.01 -5.18
CA ALA A 108 -15.48 -6.12 -4.53
C ALA A 108 -16.45 -7.07 -3.81
N TYR A 109 -17.49 -6.53 -3.17
CA TYR A 109 -18.33 -7.34 -2.27
C TYR A 109 -19.73 -7.63 -2.80
N GLY A 110 -20.31 -6.77 -3.63
CA GLY A 110 -21.71 -6.92 -4.06
C GLY A 110 -22.67 -6.88 -2.85
N PRO A 111 -23.57 -7.86 -2.69
CA PRO A 111 -24.48 -7.92 -1.54
C PRO A 111 -23.87 -8.57 -0.30
N SER A 112 -22.64 -9.05 -0.38
CA SER A 112 -21.94 -9.72 0.74
C SER A 112 -21.33 -8.71 1.69
N ALA A 113 -21.31 -9.02 2.98
CA ALA A 113 -20.54 -8.25 3.96
C ALA A 113 -19.06 -8.26 3.62
N GLY A 114 -18.39 -7.14 3.86
CA GLY A 114 -16.97 -7.01 3.63
C GLY A 114 -16.35 -5.87 4.42
N THR A 115 -15.05 -5.73 4.33
CA THR A 115 -14.27 -4.73 5.06
C THR A 115 -13.41 -3.93 4.08
N VAL A 116 -13.35 -2.62 4.28
CA VAL A 116 -12.42 -1.73 3.58
C VAL A 116 -11.48 -1.12 4.61
N GLU A 117 -10.20 -1.18 4.30
CA GLU A 117 -9.15 -0.55 5.09
C GLU A 117 -8.58 0.65 4.35
N VAL A 118 -8.35 1.72 5.09
CA VAL A 118 -7.72 2.95 4.60
C VAL A 118 -6.52 3.24 5.49
N GLU A 119 -5.37 3.32 4.88
CA GLU A 119 -4.15 3.77 5.54
C GLU A 119 -3.63 5.03 4.85
N ALA A 120 -3.05 5.94 5.64
CA ALA A 120 -2.36 7.09 5.09
C ALA A 120 -1.15 7.43 5.95
N TYR A 121 -0.10 7.92 5.31
CA TYR A 121 1.09 8.36 6.00
C TYR A 121 1.81 9.46 5.20
N ARG A 122 2.58 10.25 5.93
CA ARG A 122 3.44 11.26 5.31
C ARG A 122 4.82 10.67 5.05
N ASP A 123 5.33 10.85 3.84
CA ASP A 123 6.62 10.34 3.40
C ASP A 123 7.26 11.33 2.44
N ASP A 124 8.42 11.85 2.78
CA ASP A 124 9.26 12.75 1.96
C ASP A 124 8.47 13.86 1.25
N GLY A 125 7.70 14.63 2.03
CA GLY A 125 6.91 15.75 1.47
C GLY A 125 5.69 15.33 0.64
N ALA A 126 5.32 14.07 0.68
CA ALA A 126 4.13 13.54 0.04
C ALA A 126 3.21 12.87 1.06
N ILE A 127 1.93 12.74 0.72
CA ILE A 127 0.99 11.83 1.38
C ILE A 127 0.83 10.61 0.50
N GLU A 128 1.00 9.45 1.09
CA GLU A 128 0.62 8.18 0.51
C GLU A 128 -0.65 7.66 1.17
N LEU A 129 -1.59 7.26 0.35
CA LEU A 129 -2.88 6.70 0.73
C LEU A 129 -2.99 5.29 0.18
N VAL A 130 -3.38 4.35 1.01
CA VAL A 130 -3.63 2.96 0.60
C VAL A 130 -5.06 2.61 0.96
N VAL A 131 -5.83 2.17 -0.03
CA VAL A 131 -7.18 1.63 0.16
C VAL A 131 -7.16 0.17 -0.21
N ARG A 132 -7.54 -0.70 0.72
CA ARG A 132 -7.56 -2.14 0.54
C ARG A 132 -8.95 -2.69 0.73
N ASP A 133 -9.37 -3.55 -0.18
CA ASP A 133 -10.51 -4.46 -0.03
C ASP A 133 -10.02 -5.92 -0.05
N PHE A 134 -10.84 -6.82 0.48
CA PHE A 134 -10.58 -8.27 0.54
C PHE A 134 -11.59 -9.06 -0.27
N GLY A 135 -12.31 -8.37 -1.16
CA GLY A 135 -13.33 -8.98 -2.00
C GLY A 135 -12.80 -9.44 -3.34
N ARG A 136 -13.69 -10.01 -4.14
CA ARG A 136 -13.37 -10.36 -5.51
C ARG A 136 -13.96 -9.33 -6.46
N TRP A 137 -13.13 -8.56 -7.12
CA TRP A 137 -13.52 -7.55 -8.08
C TRP A 137 -14.36 -8.15 -9.21
N ARG A 138 -15.63 -7.71 -9.30
CA ARG A 138 -16.55 -8.10 -10.35
C ARG A 138 -16.66 -6.99 -11.37
N GLN A 139 -16.17 -7.22 -12.57
CA GLN A 139 -16.31 -6.27 -13.66
C GLN A 139 -17.78 -6.25 -14.10
N ARG A 140 -18.52 -5.19 -13.75
CA ARG A 140 -19.88 -4.99 -14.30
C ARG A 140 -19.76 -4.71 -15.80
N ARG A 141 -20.46 -5.51 -16.62
CA ARG A 141 -20.64 -5.22 -18.04
C ARG A 141 -21.50 -3.96 -18.17
N GLY A 142 -20.88 -2.79 -18.46
CA GLY A 142 -21.59 -1.53 -18.66
C GLY A 142 -20.62 -0.34 -18.80
N ARG A 143 -21.01 0.66 -19.59
CA ARG A 143 -20.24 1.86 -19.98
C ARG A 143 -19.96 2.88 -18.84
N GLY A 144 -20.06 2.53 -17.56
CA GLY A 144 -20.02 3.49 -16.44
C GLY A 144 -18.75 3.49 -15.57
N GLY A 145 -17.78 2.58 -15.80
CA GLY A 145 -16.69 2.32 -14.84
C GLY A 145 -15.45 3.23 -14.89
N GLY A 146 -15.33 4.11 -15.88
CA GLY A 146 -14.08 4.85 -16.10
C GLY A 146 -13.94 6.18 -15.35
N ARG A 147 -15.01 6.80 -14.93
CA ARG A 147 -14.98 8.17 -14.38
C ARG A 147 -14.36 8.26 -12.99
N GLY A 148 -14.57 7.26 -12.16
CA GLY A 148 -14.03 7.24 -10.78
C GLY A 148 -12.50 7.10 -10.76
N LEU A 149 -11.96 6.19 -11.56
CA LEU A 149 -10.50 6.02 -11.66
C LEU A 149 -9.84 7.26 -12.29
N ALA A 150 -10.44 7.83 -13.34
CA ALA A 150 -9.94 9.07 -13.95
C ALA A 150 -9.94 10.25 -12.97
N LEU A 151 -10.93 10.30 -12.05
CA LEU A 151 -10.96 11.29 -10.98
C LEU A 151 -9.81 11.07 -9.99
N ILE A 152 -9.57 9.83 -9.56
CA ILE A 152 -8.46 9.51 -8.66
C ILE A 152 -7.13 9.90 -9.31
N GLU A 153 -6.89 9.53 -10.57
CA GLU A 153 -5.68 9.88 -11.33
C GLU A 153 -5.47 11.40 -11.44
N ALA A 154 -6.55 12.15 -11.65
CA ALA A 154 -6.48 13.61 -11.73
C ALA A 154 -6.11 14.26 -10.39
N LEU A 155 -6.54 13.67 -9.28
CA LEU A 155 -6.31 14.19 -7.92
C LEU A 155 -5.01 13.68 -7.30
N THR A 156 -4.56 12.48 -7.69
CA THR A 156 -3.35 11.83 -7.18
C THR A 156 -2.50 11.36 -8.36
N PRO A 157 -1.53 12.18 -8.82
CA PRO A 157 -0.77 11.92 -10.06
C PRO A 157 -0.02 10.59 -10.11
N SER A 158 0.26 10.00 -8.95
CA SER A 158 0.81 8.65 -8.85
C SER A 158 -0.25 7.74 -8.22
N MET A 159 -0.80 6.84 -9.04
CA MET A 159 -1.75 5.82 -8.62
C MET A 159 -1.30 4.45 -9.12
N HIS A 160 -1.36 3.46 -8.25
CA HIS A 160 -1.09 2.06 -8.57
C HIS A 160 -2.22 1.17 -8.06
N ILE A 161 -2.61 0.17 -8.85
CA ILE A 161 -3.70 -0.77 -8.48
C ILE A 161 -3.19 -2.19 -8.63
N GLU A 162 -3.17 -2.91 -7.52
CA GLU A 162 -2.89 -4.33 -7.47
C GLU A 162 -4.19 -5.11 -7.27
N ARG A 163 -4.42 -6.11 -8.12
CA ARG A 163 -5.57 -7.01 -8.01
C ARG A 163 -5.10 -8.44 -7.87
N GLY A 164 -5.58 -9.10 -6.84
CA GLY A 164 -5.24 -10.48 -6.53
C GLY A 164 -6.45 -11.31 -6.11
N GLU A 165 -6.20 -12.57 -5.79
CA GLU A 165 -7.24 -13.47 -5.26
C GLU A 165 -7.72 -13.04 -3.86
N SER A 166 -6.87 -12.34 -3.10
CA SER A 166 -7.13 -11.85 -1.75
C SER A 166 -7.74 -10.44 -1.69
N GLY A 167 -8.03 -9.80 -2.85
CA GLY A 167 -8.64 -8.48 -2.90
C GLY A 167 -7.93 -7.51 -3.83
N THR A 168 -8.23 -6.22 -3.64
CA THR A 168 -7.61 -5.11 -4.41
C THR A 168 -6.93 -4.14 -3.45
N VAL A 169 -5.75 -3.67 -3.85
CA VAL A 169 -5.03 -2.59 -3.18
C VAL A 169 -4.88 -1.43 -4.16
N VAL A 170 -5.34 -0.26 -3.75
CA VAL A 170 -5.17 0.99 -4.49
C VAL A 170 -4.22 1.88 -3.70
N THR A 171 -3.03 2.11 -4.24
CA THR A 171 -2.04 3.03 -3.67
C THR A 171 -2.06 4.34 -4.45
N MET A 172 -2.16 5.44 -3.74
CA MET A 172 -2.23 6.79 -4.29
C MET A 172 -1.17 7.66 -3.60
N ARG A 173 -0.40 8.40 -4.35
CA ARG A 173 0.61 9.30 -3.80
C ARG A 173 0.45 10.71 -4.37
N ARG A 174 0.52 11.71 -3.48
CA ARG A 174 0.46 13.12 -3.84
C ARG A 174 1.49 13.91 -3.04
N THR A 175 2.31 14.67 -3.74
CA THR A 175 3.17 15.67 -3.10
C THR A 175 2.31 16.77 -2.50
N VAL A 176 2.58 17.13 -1.25
CA VAL A 176 1.86 18.18 -0.52
C VAL A 176 2.83 19.30 -0.17
N ARG A 177 2.39 20.54 -0.36
CA ARG A 177 3.16 21.70 0.12
C ARG A 177 3.04 21.70 1.63
N GLY A 178 4.17 21.53 2.33
CA GLY A 178 4.19 21.69 3.78
C GLY A 178 3.74 23.11 4.11
N SER A 179 2.77 23.25 5.00
CA SER A 179 2.62 24.53 5.69
C SER A 179 3.91 24.74 6.49
N VAL A 180 4.72 25.71 6.04
CA VAL A 180 5.82 26.23 6.86
C VAL A 180 5.14 26.83 8.10
N SER A 181 5.24 26.14 9.23
CA SER A 181 4.96 26.77 10.53
C SER A 181 6.00 27.86 10.70
N VAL A 182 5.58 29.09 10.61
CA VAL A 182 6.33 30.27 11.07
C VAL A 182 6.24 30.31 12.58
#